data_79980fe4cefb1220392e0b5aff5acf80
#
_entry.id   79980fe4cefb1220392e0b5aff5acf80
#
_cell.length_a   1.000
_cell.length_b   1.000
_cell.length_c   1.000
_cell.angle_alpha   90.00
_cell.angle_beta   90.00
_cell.angle_gamma   90.00
#
_symmetry.space_group_name_H-M   'P 1'
#
loop_
_entity.id
_entity.type
_entity.pdbx_description
1 polymer ?
#
loop_
_entity_poly.entity_id
_entity_poly.type
_entity_poly.pdbx_seq_one_letter_code
_entity_poly.pdbx_strand_id
1 'polypeptide(L)'
;QPHMYSRTKKLFGEFVTAFSDADEVLITEIFPSFREKTDPNFSSRLLTEEIKKYGKNATYFATLPDVIKYISSQNFDKNTLIITMGAGNVYKIGRQILKDG
;
A
#
# COMPACT_ATOMS: atom_id res chain seq x y z
N GLN A 1 1.74 2.98 0.61
CA GLN A 1 3.16 2.57 0.59
C GLN A 1 3.82 2.95 1.91
N PRO A 2 4.06 1.97 2.81
CA PRO A 2 4.76 2.28 4.06
C PRO A 2 6.17 2.78 3.77
N HIS A 3 6.66 3.68 4.62
CA HIS A 3 7.97 4.29 4.47
C HIS A 3 8.84 3.96 5.67
N MET A 4 10.05 3.46 5.41
CA MET A 4 11.04 3.05 6.40
C MET A 4 10.60 1.86 7.26
N TYR A 5 11.51 0.90 7.40
CA TYR A 5 11.26 -0.30 8.21
C TYR A 5 11.08 0.05 9.68
N SER A 6 11.91 0.93 10.21
CA SER A 6 11.85 1.33 11.61
C SER A 6 10.52 2.00 11.97
N ARG A 7 10.06 2.91 11.11
CA ARG A 7 8.80 3.62 11.34
C ARG A 7 7.61 2.68 11.23
N THR A 8 7.61 1.79 10.23
CA THR A 8 6.52 0.83 10.05
C THR A 8 6.42 -0.12 11.23
N LYS A 9 7.54 -0.59 11.76
CA LYS A 9 7.56 -1.42 12.97
C LYS A 9 7.03 -0.68 14.19
N LYS A 10 7.50 0.54 14.39
CA LYS A 10 7.12 1.35 15.56
C LYS A 10 5.63 1.66 15.58
N LEU A 11 5.05 1.96 14.42
CA LEU A 11 3.66 2.37 14.29
C LEU A 11 2.76 1.24 13.78
N PHE A 12 3.23 0.00 13.83
CA PHE A 12 2.55 -1.15 13.24
C PHE A 12 1.09 -1.26 13.69
N GLY A 13 0.86 -1.20 15.00
CA GLY A 13 -0.50 -1.29 15.55
C GLY A 13 -1.42 -0.18 15.06
N GLU A 14 -0.89 1.03 14.92
CA GLU A 14 -1.66 2.17 14.43
C GLU A 14 -1.98 2.02 12.95
N PHE A 15 -1.02 1.52 12.16
CA PHE A 15 -1.26 1.26 10.74
C PHE A 15 -2.33 0.20 10.54
N VAL A 16 -2.33 -0.84 11.35
CA VAL A 16 -3.29 -1.95 11.22
C VAL A 16 -4.73 -1.44 11.29
N THR A 17 -4.99 -0.44 12.13
CA THR A 17 -6.35 0.09 12.35
C THR A 17 -6.63 1.40 11.62
N ALA A 18 -5.68 1.91 10.84
CA ALA A 18 -5.80 3.22 10.20
C ALA A 18 -6.78 3.27 9.02
N PHE A 19 -7.19 2.11 8.50
CA PHE A 19 -7.96 2.02 7.26
C PHE A 19 -9.43 1.69 7.45
N SER A 20 -9.98 2.03 8.61
CA SER A 20 -11.37 1.70 8.93
C SER A 20 -12.38 2.27 7.92
N ASP A 21 -12.07 3.42 7.30
CA ASP A 21 -12.97 4.06 6.35
C ASP A 21 -12.75 3.65 4.89
N ALA A 22 -11.74 2.82 4.63
CA ALA A 22 -11.46 2.34 3.28
C ALA A 22 -12.27 1.08 2.97
N ASP A 23 -12.77 0.97 1.74
CA ASP A 23 -13.47 -0.24 1.28
C ASP A 23 -12.45 -1.30 0.85
N GLU A 24 -11.33 -0.88 0.29
CA GLU A 24 -10.27 -1.77 -0.17
C GLU A 24 -8.92 -1.11 0.08
N VAL A 25 -7.95 -1.88 0.55
CA VAL A 25 -6.61 -1.39 0.87
C VAL A 25 -5.59 -2.17 0.04
N LEU A 26 -4.79 -1.45 -0.75
CA LEU A 26 -3.71 -2.03 -1.53
C LEU A 26 -2.39 -1.57 -0.90
N ILE A 27 -1.58 -2.51 -0.46
CA ILE A 27 -0.35 -2.21 0.26
C ILE A 27 0.85 -2.67 -0.54
N THR A 28 1.76 -1.74 -0.81
CA THR A 28 3.01 -2.05 -1.49
C THR A 28 4.11 -2.33 -0.47
N GLU A 29 5.23 -2.88 -0.95
CA GLU A 29 6.37 -3.14 -0.08
C GLU A 29 6.90 -1.83 0.54
N ILE A 30 7.56 -1.95 1.69
CA ILE A 30 8.10 -0.82 2.42
C ILE A 30 9.11 -0.08 1.55
N PHE A 31 8.94 1.25 1.44
CA PHE A 31 9.89 2.12 0.76
C PHE A 31 10.99 2.49 1.76
N PRO A 32 12.20 1.91 1.63
CA PRO A 32 13.24 2.14 2.60
C PRO A 32 13.91 3.49 2.43
N SER A 33 14.37 4.06 3.56
CA SER A 33 15.31 5.18 3.50
C SER A 33 16.67 4.63 3.06
N PHE A 34 17.39 5.38 2.23
CA PHE A 34 18.74 4.96 1.82
C PHE A 34 19.71 4.85 2.99
N ARG A 35 19.39 5.42 4.16
CA ARG A 35 20.19 5.35 5.38
C ARG A 35 19.84 4.12 6.23
N GLU A 36 18.83 3.38 5.86
CA GLU A 36 18.31 2.27 6.63
C GLU A 36 18.60 0.96 5.93
N LYS A 37 19.02 -0.05 6.70
CA LYS A 37 19.19 -1.38 6.13
C LYS A 37 17.84 -2.07 5.97
N THR A 38 17.67 -2.78 4.86
CA THR A 38 16.51 -3.61 4.63
C THR A 38 16.45 -4.72 5.68
N ASP A 39 15.28 -4.96 6.26
CA ASP A 39 15.07 -6.03 7.21
C ASP A 39 14.44 -7.23 6.48
N PRO A 40 15.17 -8.32 6.26
CA PRO A 40 14.64 -9.46 5.51
C PRO A 40 13.54 -10.21 6.25
N ASN A 41 13.39 -9.99 7.55
CA ASN A 41 12.39 -10.66 8.38
C ASN A 41 11.13 -9.82 8.58
N PHE A 42 11.05 -8.65 7.94
CA PHE A 42 9.91 -7.75 8.07
C PHE A 42 9.51 -7.20 6.72
N SER A 43 8.21 -7.25 6.41
CA SER A 43 7.70 -6.73 5.16
C SER A 43 6.25 -6.24 5.32
N SER A 44 5.78 -5.52 4.31
CA SER A 44 4.39 -5.08 4.24
C SER A 44 3.40 -6.25 4.20
N ARG A 45 3.85 -7.47 3.90
CA ARG A 45 3.00 -8.66 3.95
C ARG A 45 2.45 -8.87 5.35
N LEU A 46 3.29 -8.67 6.37
CA LEU A 46 2.86 -8.81 7.77
C LEU A 46 1.78 -7.78 8.10
N LEU A 47 1.98 -6.55 7.66
CA LEU A 47 1.00 -5.49 7.85
C LEU A 47 -0.33 -5.83 7.15
N THR A 48 -0.26 -6.30 5.91
CA THR A 48 -1.43 -6.67 5.13
C THR A 48 -2.23 -7.78 5.84
N GLU A 49 -1.54 -8.82 6.32
CA GLU A 49 -2.21 -9.93 7.01
C GLU A 49 -2.91 -9.48 8.29
N GLU A 50 -2.30 -8.57 9.06
CA GLU A 50 -2.93 -8.03 10.25
C GLU A 50 -4.15 -7.17 9.93
N ILE A 51 -4.09 -6.37 8.87
CA ILE A 51 -5.24 -5.57 8.42
C ILE A 51 -6.40 -6.49 8.02
N LYS A 52 -6.12 -7.61 7.36
CA LYS A 52 -7.13 -8.60 7.00
C LYS A 52 -7.82 -9.18 8.22
N LYS A 53 -7.08 -9.41 9.30
CA LYS A 53 -7.64 -9.94 10.55
C LYS A 53 -8.69 -9.00 11.16
N TYR A 54 -8.62 -7.72 10.85
CA TYR A 54 -9.62 -6.74 11.28
C TYR A 54 -10.79 -6.61 10.30
N GLY A 55 -10.94 -7.56 9.39
CA GLY A 55 -12.08 -7.62 8.49
C GLY A 55 -12.00 -6.71 7.28
N LYS A 56 -10.83 -6.15 7.00
CA LYS A 56 -10.64 -5.29 5.84
C LYS A 56 -10.18 -6.08 4.61
N ASN A 57 -10.63 -5.65 3.45
CA ASN A 57 -10.18 -6.21 2.18
C ASN A 57 -8.82 -5.58 1.83
N ALA A 58 -7.75 -6.29 2.15
CA ALA A 58 -6.38 -5.80 1.95
C ALA A 58 -5.60 -6.79 1.09
N THR A 59 -4.78 -6.25 0.19
CA THR A 59 -3.93 -7.05 -0.70
C THR A 59 -2.52 -6.45 -0.74
N TYR A 60 -1.54 -7.33 -0.68
CA TYR A 60 -0.12 -6.96 -0.79
C TYR A 60 0.33 -7.02 -2.24
N PHE A 61 1.12 -6.04 -2.65
CA PHE A 61 1.78 -6.01 -3.96
C PHE A 61 3.27 -5.73 -3.76
N ALA A 62 4.11 -6.54 -4.37
CA ALA A 62 5.56 -6.39 -4.24
C ALA A 62 6.08 -5.11 -4.91
N THR A 63 5.44 -4.67 -6.00
CA THR A 63 5.91 -3.53 -6.78
C THR A 63 4.77 -2.60 -7.17
N LEU A 64 5.10 -1.35 -7.51
CA LEU A 64 4.12 -0.39 -8.01
C LEU A 64 3.52 -0.81 -9.35
N PRO A 65 4.28 -1.35 -10.32
CA PRO A 65 3.69 -1.87 -11.55
C PRO A 65 2.62 -2.92 -11.31
N ASP A 66 2.77 -3.77 -10.29
CA ASP A 66 1.77 -4.76 -9.95
C ASP A 66 0.46 -4.11 -9.50
N VAL A 67 0.55 -3.03 -8.74
CA VAL A 67 -0.63 -2.26 -8.30
C VAL A 67 -1.33 -1.64 -9.50
N ILE A 68 -0.57 -1.03 -10.40
CA ILE A 68 -1.11 -0.40 -11.61
C ILE A 68 -1.85 -1.43 -12.44
N LYS A 69 -1.24 -2.59 -12.63
CA LYS A 69 -1.85 -3.69 -13.39
C LYS A 69 -3.16 -4.15 -12.76
N TYR A 70 -3.17 -4.30 -11.44
CA TYR A 70 -4.39 -4.68 -10.71
C TYR A 70 -5.50 -3.65 -10.89
N ILE A 71 -5.20 -2.38 -10.65
CA ILE A 71 -6.21 -1.32 -10.77
C ILE A 71 -6.75 -1.23 -12.19
N SER A 72 -5.87 -1.35 -13.20
CA SER A 72 -6.27 -1.31 -14.60
C SER A 72 -7.14 -2.49 -15.00
N SER A 73 -7.00 -3.64 -14.32
CA SER A 73 -7.82 -4.83 -14.58
C SER A 73 -9.18 -4.77 -13.90
N GLN A 74 -9.36 -3.88 -12.93
CA GLN A 74 -10.63 -3.69 -12.24
C GLN A 74 -11.44 -2.62 -13.01
N ASN A 75 -12.72 -2.84 -13.18
CA ASN A 75 -13.58 -1.84 -13.83
C ASN A 75 -14.14 -0.89 -12.78
N PHE A 76 -13.27 -0.16 -12.10
CA PHE A 76 -13.70 0.85 -11.15
C PHE A 76 -14.46 1.95 -11.89
N ASP A 77 -15.61 2.33 -11.37
CA ASP A 77 -16.46 3.33 -12.00
C ASP A 77 -16.27 4.73 -11.36
N LYS A 78 -17.09 5.66 -11.82
CA LYS A 78 -17.05 7.05 -11.33
C LYS A 78 -17.38 7.21 -9.84
N ASN A 79 -17.89 6.16 -9.20
CA ASN A 79 -18.22 6.18 -7.78
C ASN A 79 -17.05 5.68 -6.91
N THR A 80 -15.91 5.39 -7.55
CA THR A 80 -14.72 4.91 -6.88
C THR A 80 -13.71 6.05 -6.72
N LEU A 81 -13.25 6.27 -5.51
CA LEU A 81 -12.17 7.22 -5.24
C LEU A 81 -10.90 6.43 -4.91
N ILE A 82 -9.84 6.65 -5.67
CA ILE A 82 -8.54 6.03 -5.44
C ILE A 82 -7.62 7.06 -4.80
N ILE A 83 -7.10 6.73 -3.62
CA ILE A 83 -6.18 7.61 -2.88
C ILE A 83 -4.83 6.92 -2.79
N THR A 84 -3.76 7.60 -3.25
CA THR A 84 -2.40 7.11 -3.09
C THR A 84 -1.78 7.81 -1.88
N MET A 85 -1.21 7.03 -0.97
CA MET A 85 -0.62 7.55 0.27
C MET A 85 0.79 7.02 0.45
N GLY A 86 1.72 7.90 0.70
CA GLY A 86 3.11 7.51 0.95
C GLY A 86 4.09 8.64 0.70
N ALA A 87 5.27 8.52 1.29
CA ALA A 87 6.32 9.54 1.19
C ALA A 87 7.28 9.28 0.02
N GLY A 88 7.17 8.11 -0.63
CA GLY A 88 8.06 7.72 -1.73
C GLY A 88 7.43 7.98 -3.09
N ASN A 89 7.52 6.99 -3.96
CA ASN A 89 7.13 7.12 -5.36
C ASN A 89 5.70 6.62 -5.67
N VAL A 90 4.89 6.38 -4.66
CA VAL A 90 3.52 5.85 -4.85
C VAL A 90 2.64 6.79 -5.68
N TYR A 91 2.92 8.10 -5.69
CA TYR A 91 2.16 9.06 -6.50
C TYR A 91 2.19 8.73 -7.99
N LYS A 92 3.21 7.99 -8.44
CA LYS A 92 3.35 7.60 -9.84
C LYS A 92 2.21 6.68 -10.30
N ILE A 93 1.60 5.97 -9.36
CA ILE A 93 0.45 5.09 -9.67
C ILE A 93 -0.70 5.91 -10.25
N GLY A 94 -1.08 6.99 -9.58
CA GLY A 94 -2.16 7.84 -10.05
C GLY A 94 -1.88 8.47 -11.42
N ARG A 95 -0.66 8.93 -11.62
CA ARG A 95 -0.24 9.50 -12.90
C ARG A 95 -0.34 8.47 -14.03
N GLN A 96 0.10 7.25 -13.78
CA GLN A 96 0.08 6.21 -14.81
C GLN A 96 -1.35 5.79 -15.17
N ILE A 97 -2.21 5.67 -14.16
CA ILE A 97 -3.62 5.31 -14.36
C ILE A 97 -4.33 6.38 -15.19
N LEU A 98 -4.11 7.66 -14.88
CA LEU A 98 -4.69 8.77 -15.63
C LEU A 98 -4.20 8.80 -17.09
N LYS A 99 -2.94 8.43 -17.30
CA LYS A 99 -2.33 8.39 -18.63
C LYS A 99 -2.87 7.26 -19.47
N ASP A 100 -3.15 6.10 -18.86
CA ASP A 100 -3.66 4.91 -19.55
C ASP A 100 -5.18 4.97 -19.77
N GLY A 101 -5.84 5.81 -19.00
CA GLY A 101 -7.28 5.99 -19.09
C GLY A 101 -7.64 7.10 -20.02
#